data_0d9743a70c77b0b0c97b722c08c5cae3
#
_entry.id   0d9743a70c77b0b0c97b722c08c5cae3
#
_cell.length_a   1.000
_cell.length_b   1.000
_cell.length_c   1.000
_cell.angle_alpha   90.00
_cell.angle_beta   90.00
_cell.angle_gamma   90.00
#
_symmetry.space_group_name_H-M   'P 1'
#
loop_
_entity.id
_entity.type
_entity.pdbx_description
1 polymer ?
#
loop_
_entity_poly.entity_id
_entity_poly.type
_entity_poly.pdbx_seq_one_letter_code
_entity_poly.pdbx_strand_id
1 'polypeptide(L)'
;MEYFDLFKKYKSNCTVFFETGTHLGNSVEAAYKLGFERIISVEEKKEYYEHCMKRFHPLDAWEQIKLFLGRSEDNIEKLSLEWINGRALFWLDAHETNSPYKIEIEAILKLPRKDHVILVDDIKYYHIDTNWIKNKLLEHNPDYKFKIHEKKSLVCTT
;
A
#
# COMPACT_ATOMS: atom_id res chain seq x y z
N MET A 1 -11.77 -11.39 4.63
CA MET A 1 -10.40 -11.93 4.72
C MET A 1 -9.61 -11.06 5.66
N GLU A 2 -8.85 -11.66 6.51
CA GLU A 2 -7.99 -10.88 7.38
C GLU A 2 -6.76 -10.41 6.60
N TYR A 3 -6.44 -9.14 6.68
CA TYR A 3 -5.25 -8.51 6.07
C TYR A 3 -3.97 -9.30 6.35
N PHE A 4 -3.87 -9.89 7.55
CA PHE A 4 -2.71 -10.69 7.95
C PHE A 4 -2.42 -11.84 6.98
N ASP A 5 -3.41 -12.64 6.60
CA ASP A 5 -3.22 -13.79 5.71
C ASP A 5 -2.90 -13.34 4.28
N LEU A 6 -3.55 -12.27 3.82
CA LEU A 6 -3.26 -11.66 2.52
C LEU A 6 -1.80 -11.18 2.46
N PHE A 7 -1.40 -10.36 3.40
CA PHE A 7 -0.04 -9.80 3.41
C PHE A 7 1.01 -10.87 3.67
N LYS A 8 0.77 -11.82 4.56
CA LYS A 8 1.65 -12.97 4.79
C LYS A 8 1.94 -13.75 3.50
N LYS A 9 0.89 -13.96 2.70
CA LYS A 9 1.00 -14.69 1.42
C LYS A 9 1.88 -13.97 0.39
N TYR A 10 1.82 -12.64 0.35
CA TYR A 10 2.48 -11.85 -0.69
C TYR A 10 3.67 -11.01 -0.20
N LYS A 11 3.96 -11.01 1.10
CA LYS A 11 5.09 -10.27 1.68
C LYS A 11 6.42 -10.59 1.01
N SER A 12 6.66 -11.89 0.69
CA SER A 12 7.95 -12.31 0.12
C SER A 12 9.13 -11.75 0.96
N ASN A 13 10.13 -11.16 0.31
CA ASN A 13 11.27 -10.48 0.94
C ASN A 13 11.08 -8.96 1.06
N CYS A 14 9.84 -8.48 1.09
CA CYS A 14 9.55 -7.06 1.36
C CYS A 14 9.86 -6.71 2.81
N THR A 15 10.61 -5.64 3.00
CA THR A 15 10.97 -5.10 4.33
C THR A 15 10.12 -3.88 4.69
N VAL A 16 9.53 -3.22 3.69
CA VAL A 16 8.69 -2.04 3.86
C VAL A 16 7.25 -2.37 3.49
N PHE A 17 6.32 -1.90 4.29
CA PHE A 17 4.89 -1.86 3.98
C PHE A 17 4.47 -0.41 3.78
N PHE A 18 3.81 -0.12 2.67
CA PHE A 18 3.25 1.19 2.37
C PHE A 18 1.79 1.05 2.02
N GLU A 19 0.94 1.72 2.74
CA GLU A 19 -0.48 1.74 2.41
C GLU A 19 -1.03 3.14 2.17
N THR A 20 -2.20 3.25 1.38
CA THR A 20 -3.08 4.39 1.21
C THR A 20 -4.47 4.01 1.72
N GLY A 21 -5.04 4.86 2.61
CA GLY A 21 -6.30 4.55 3.29
C GLY A 21 -6.11 3.72 4.57
N THR A 22 -5.68 4.38 5.66
CA THR A 22 -5.43 3.72 6.96
C THR A 22 -6.70 3.24 7.64
N HIS A 23 -7.79 4.02 7.53
CA HIS A 23 -9.06 3.78 8.21
C HIS A 23 -8.87 3.49 9.71
N LEU A 24 -9.32 2.34 10.23
CA LEU A 24 -9.16 1.96 11.64
C LEU A 24 -7.78 1.36 11.97
N GLY A 25 -6.88 1.22 11.00
CA GLY A 25 -5.50 0.72 11.19
C GLY A 25 -5.37 -0.80 11.28
N ASN A 26 -6.35 -1.57 10.82
CA ASN A 26 -6.28 -3.04 10.88
C ASN A 26 -5.19 -3.61 9.94
N SER A 27 -5.00 -3.01 8.78
CA SER A 27 -3.91 -3.32 7.84
C SER A 27 -2.54 -2.97 8.42
N VAL A 28 -2.41 -1.81 9.07
CA VAL A 28 -1.18 -1.41 9.79
C VAL A 28 -0.83 -2.42 10.88
N GLU A 29 -1.82 -2.84 11.68
CA GLU A 29 -1.61 -3.87 12.72
C GLU A 29 -1.17 -5.20 12.13
N ALA A 30 -1.78 -5.63 11.02
CA ALA A 30 -1.39 -6.85 10.32
C ALA A 30 0.06 -6.77 9.82
N ALA A 31 0.44 -5.65 9.20
CA ALA A 31 1.81 -5.42 8.76
C ALA A 31 2.81 -5.41 9.93
N TYR A 32 2.45 -4.80 11.05
CA TYR A 32 3.26 -4.80 12.26
C TYR A 32 3.49 -6.22 12.80
N LYS A 33 2.44 -7.01 12.93
CA LYS A 33 2.52 -8.43 13.37
C LYS A 33 3.34 -9.30 12.43
N LEU A 34 3.40 -8.96 11.13
CA LEU A 34 4.21 -9.67 10.13
C LEU A 34 5.69 -9.26 10.14
N GLY A 35 6.07 -8.30 10.96
CA GLY A 35 7.46 -7.89 11.13
C GLY A 35 8.02 -7.16 9.91
N PHE A 36 7.26 -6.28 9.29
CA PHE A 36 7.84 -5.31 8.37
C PHE A 36 8.72 -4.34 9.15
N GLU A 37 9.91 -4.05 8.65
CA GLU A 37 10.87 -3.16 9.32
C GLU A 37 10.38 -1.71 9.35
N ARG A 38 9.59 -1.33 8.35
CA ARG A 38 8.99 0.00 8.23
C ARG A 38 7.59 -0.09 7.66
N ILE A 39 6.68 0.66 8.27
CA ILE A 39 5.27 0.72 7.91
C ILE A 39 4.90 2.19 7.72
N ILE A 40 4.47 2.55 6.52
CA ILE A 40 4.01 3.88 6.17
C ILE A 40 2.55 3.80 5.82
N SER A 41 1.74 4.68 6.37
CA SER A 41 0.31 4.72 6.08
C SER A 41 -0.18 6.16 5.94
N VAL A 42 -0.99 6.41 4.92
CA VAL A 42 -1.55 7.73 4.60
C VAL A 42 -3.06 7.70 4.77
N GLU A 43 -3.60 8.64 5.56
CA GLU A 43 -5.03 8.76 5.85
C GLU A 43 -5.51 10.19 5.58
N GLU A 44 -6.58 10.32 4.79
CA GLU A 44 -7.17 11.62 4.46
C GLU A 44 -8.04 12.15 5.59
N LYS A 45 -8.77 11.27 6.29
CA LYS A 45 -9.71 11.67 7.35
C LYS A 45 -9.00 11.84 8.67
N LYS A 46 -9.05 13.06 9.17
CA LYS A 46 -8.43 13.42 10.45
C LYS A 46 -8.90 12.53 11.60
N GLU A 47 -10.18 12.16 11.63
CA GLU A 47 -10.74 11.30 12.69
C GLU A 47 -10.11 9.90 12.73
N TYR A 48 -9.88 9.27 11.56
CA TYR A 48 -9.20 7.98 11.48
C TYR A 48 -7.71 8.10 11.75
N TYR A 49 -7.07 9.15 11.25
CA TYR A 49 -5.68 9.44 11.57
C TYR A 49 -5.47 9.57 13.08
N GLU A 50 -6.28 10.40 13.78
CA GLU A 50 -6.18 10.59 15.23
C GLU A 50 -6.50 9.29 16.00
N HIS A 51 -7.46 8.50 15.53
CA HIS A 51 -7.76 7.18 16.08
C HIS A 51 -6.52 6.27 16.01
N CYS A 52 -5.89 6.16 14.84
CA CYS A 52 -4.70 5.33 14.64
C CYS A 52 -3.49 5.84 15.43
N MET A 53 -3.31 7.17 15.51
CA MET A 53 -2.27 7.75 16.36
C MET A 53 -2.41 7.29 17.82
N LYS A 54 -3.63 7.31 18.37
CA LYS A 54 -3.89 6.83 19.74
C LYS A 54 -3.72 5.32 19.85
N ARG A 55 -4.16 4.56 18.84
CA ARG A 55 -4.08 3.09 18.82
C ARG A 55 -2.64 2.59 18.86
N PHE A 56 -1.75 3.21 18.10
CA PHE A 56 -0.36 2.75 17.94
C PHE A 56 0.62 3.46 18.86
N HIS A 57 0.25 4.56 19.49
CA HIS A 57 1.11 5.30 20.41
C HIS A 57 1.65 4.47 21.59
N PRO A 58 0.85 3.59 22.22
CA PRO A 58 1.33 2.77 23.35
C PRO A 58 2.27 1.64 22.94
N LEU A 59 2.32 1.30 21.66
CA LEU A 59 3.27 0.34 21.12
C LEU A 59 4.62 1.06 20.99
N ASP A 60 5.72 0.50 21.45
CA ASP A 60 7.09 1.02 21.20
C ASP A 60 7.46 0.93 19.69
N ALA A 61 6.51 1.23 18.82
CA ALA A 61 6.55 1.03 17.37
C ALA A 61 6.67 2.34 16.57
N TRP A 62 6.84 3.49 17.24
CA TRP A 62 6.90 4.79 16.57
C TRP A 62 8.03 4.94 15.56
N GLU A 63 9.12 4.24 15.76
CA GLU A 63 10.20 4.24 14.78
C GLU A 63 9.82 3.41 13.55
N GLN A 64 9.01 2.37 13.73
CA GLN A 64 8.59 1.44 12.71
C GLN A 64 7.33 1.89 11.95
N ILE A 65 6.35 2.48 12.66
CA ILE A 65 5.07 2.92 12.10
C ILE A 65 5.07 4.45 11.92
N LYS A 66 4.87 4.90 10.68
CA LYS A 66 4.74 6.31 10.31
C LYS A 66 3.37 6.55 9.70
N LEU A 67 2.55 7.33 10.41
CA LEU A 67 1.22 7.73 9.96
C LEU A 67 1.26 9.17 9.44
N PHE A 68 0.63 9.41 8.29
CA PHE A 68 0.57 10.72 7.67
C PHE A 68 -0.87 11.11 7.39
N LEU A 69 -1.23 12.34 7.78
CA LEU A 69 -2.53 12.92 7.47
C LEU A 69 -2.49 13.63 6.12
N GLY A 70 -3.36 13.26 5.20
CA GLY A 70 -3.49 13.87 3.89
C GLY A 70 -4.01 12.90 2.83
N ARG A 71 -4.25 13.41 1.64
CA ARG A 71 -4.66 12.61 0.49
C ARG A 71 -3.48 11.81 -0.04
N SER A 72 -3.73 10.58 -0.46
CA SER A 72 -2.67 9.70 -0.95
C SER A 72 -2.01 10.24 -2.21
N GLU A 73 -2.79 10.73 -3.17
CA GLU A 73 -2.29 11.27 -4.42
C GLU A 73 -1.37 12.49 -4.26
N ASP A 74 -1.52 13.25 -3.20
CA ASP A 74 -0.69 14.43 -2.90
C ASP A 74 0.61 14.06 -2.16
N ASN A 75 0.65 12.88 -1.54
CA ASN A 75 1.70 12.50 -0.60
C ASN A 75 2.52 11.30 -1.04
N ILE A 76 1.96 10.35 -1.81
CA ILE A 76 2.58 9.05 -2.09
C ILE A 76 3.96 9.19 -2.74
N GLU A 77 4.13 10.09 -3.70
CA GLU A 77 5.42 10.25 -4.39
C GLU A 77 6.51 10.69 -3.41
N LYS A 78 6.26 11.76 -2.66
CA LYS A 78 7.21 12.30 -1.68
C LYS A 78 7.55 11.27 -0.61
N LEU A 79 6.53 10.66 0.00
CA LEU A 79 6.71 9.72 1.10
C LEU A 79 7.40 8.44 0.63
N SER A 80 7.08 7.96 -0.58
CA SER A 80 7.74 6.78 -1.14
C SER A 80 9.24 7.03 -1.36
N LEU A 81 9.60 8.17 -1.93
CA LEU A 81 11.01 8.54 -2.16
C LEU A 81 11.77 8.75 -0.86
N GLU A 82 11.12 9.31 0.16
CA GLU A 82 11.75 9.60 1.45
C GLU A 82 11.92 8.35 2.33
N TRP A 83 10.92 7.46 2.36
CA TRP A 83 10.84 6.41 3.37
C TRP A 83 11.09 4.99 2.84
N ILE A 84 11.04 4.76 1.52
CA ILE A 84 11.26 3.42 0.95
C ILE A 84 12.73 3.25 0.58
N ASN A 85 13.43 2.42 1.35
CA ASN A 85 14.84 2.11 1.15
C ASN A 85 15.09 0.61 0.82
N GLY A 86 14.03 -0.14 0.56
CA GLY A 86 14.09 -1.57 0.27
C GLY A 86 12.96 -2.02 -0.65
N ARG A 87 12.77 -3.33 -0.76
CA ARG A 87 11.60 -3.88 -1.46
C ARG A 87 10.36 -3.64 -0.61
N ALA A 88 9.35 -3.02 -1.19
CA ALA A 88 8.10 -2.69 -0.51
C ALA A 88 6.94 -3.57 -0.99
N LEU A 89 6.00 -3.81 -0.09
CA LEU A 89 4.64 -4.21 -0.39
C LEU A 89 3.76 -2.96 -0.29
N PHE A 90 3.18 -2.55 -1.42
CA PHE A 90 2.18 -1.49 -1.47
C PHE A 90 0.78 -2.07 -1.35
N TRP A 91 -0.03 -1.50 -0.47
CA TRP A 91 -1.45 -1.76 -0.32
C TRP A 91 -2.23 -0.49 -0.67
N LEU A 92 -2.82 -0.47 -1.88
CA LEU A 92 -3.55 0.68 -2.40
C LEU A 92 -5.04 0.49 -2.13
N ASP A 93 -5.54 1.16 -1.10
CA ASP A 93 -6.92 1.04 -0.58
C ASP A 93 -7.54 2.42 -0.27
N ALA A 94 -7.01 3.49 -0.88
CA ALA A 94 -7.56 4.83 -0.75
C ALA A 94 -8.77 4.99 -1.67
N HIS A 95 -9.96 5.00 -1.07
CA HIS A 95 -11.21 5.09 -1.82
C HIS A 95 -12.20 6.00 -1.09
N GLU A 96 -12.69 7.04 -1.79
CA GLU A 96 -13.90 7.74 -1.39
C GLU A 96 -14.90 7.77 -2.54
N THR A 97 -14.74 8.69 -3.49
CA THR A 97 -15.60 8.78 -4.69
C THR A 97 -14.89 8.29 -5.93
N ASN A 98 -13.56 8.47 -5.99
CA ASN A 98 -12.70 8.00 -7.08
C ASN A 98 -11.42 7.44 -6.47
N SER A 99 -11.02 6.26 -6.90
CA SER A 99 -9.74 5.71 -6.50
C SER A 99 -8.59 6.45 -7.20
N PRO A 100 -7.58 6.94 -6.47
CA PRO A 100 -6.42 7.63 -7.04
C PRO A 100 -5.38 6.68 -7.64
N TYR A 101 -5.71 5.42 -7.88
CA TYR A 101 -4.77 4.35 -8.24
C TYR A 101 -3.81 4.70 -9.39
N LYS A 102 -4.25 5.48 -10.38
CA LYS A 102 -3.37 5.86 -11.50
C LYS A 102 -2.21 6.74 -11.03
N ILE A 103 -2.49 7.74 -10.22
CA ILE A 103 -1.47 8.62 -9.64
C ILE A 103 -0.56 7.83 -8.70
N GLU A 104 -1.14 6.95 -7.89
CA GLU A 104 -0.40 6.09 -6.98
C GLU A 104 0.55 5.13 -7.72
N ILE A 105 0.08 4.45 -8.76
CA ILE A 105 0.93 3.57 -9.60
C ILE A 105 2.04 4.37 -10.27
N GLU A 106 1.74 5.52 -10.85
CA GLU A 106 2.75 6.37 -11.49
C GLU A 106 3.83 6.86 -10.50
N ALA A 107 3.43 7.16 -9.26
CA ALA A 107 4.38 7.51 -8.20
C ALA A 107 5.30 6.33 -7.84
N ILE A 108 4.75 5.12 -7.71
CA ILE A 108 5.53 3.89 -7.44
C ILE A 108 6.53 3.62 -8.58
N LEU A 109 6.14 3.83 -9.84
CA LEU A 109 7.02 3.62 -10.99
C LEU A 109 8.22 4.57 -11.05
N LYS A 110 8.19 5.70 -10.33
CA LYS A 110 9.32 6.64 -10.21
C LYS A 110 10.39 6.16 -9.23
N LEU A 111 10.08 5.15 -8.40
CA LEU A 111 11.06 4.60 -7.46
C LEU A 111 12.21 3.91 -8.22
N PRO A 112 13.44 3.96 -7.68
CA PRO A 112 14.61 3.33 -8.32
C PRO A 112 14.44 1.82 -8.47
N ARG A 113 13.84 1.18 -7.48
CA ARG A 113 13.60 -0.26 -7.46
C ARG A 113 12.35 -0.60 -8.27
N LYS A 114 12.42 -1.66 -9.10
CA LYS A 114 11.38 -2.02 -10.08
C LYS A 114 10.67 -3.35 -9.81
N ASP A 115 10.79 -3.90 -8.60
CA ASP A 115 10.29 -5.22 -8.23
C ASP A 115 9.44 -5.19 -6.95
N HIS A 116 8.77 -4.08 -6.69
CA HIS A 116 7.84 -3.96 -5.57
C HIS A 116 6.64 -4.90 -5.74
N VAL A 117 6.09 -5.37 -4.63
CA VAL A 117 4.78 -6.04 -4.62
C VAL A 117 3.69 -4.96 -4.52
N ILE A 118 2.70 -5.01 -5.39
CA ILE A 118 1.60 -4.03 -5.42
C ILE A 118 0.28 -4.78 -5.36
N LEU A 119 -0.53 -4.41 -4.37
CA LEU A 119 -1.87 -4.91 -4.17
C LEU A 119 -2.84 -3.73 -4.29
N VAL A 120 -3.83 -3.86 -5.18
CA VAL A 120 -4.87 -2.84 -5.39
C VAL A 120 -6.21 -3.42 -4.99
N ASP A 121 -6.85 -2.85 -3.98
CA ASP A 121 -8.11 -3.37 -3.46
C ASP A 121 -9.35 -2.87 -4.20
N ASP A 122 -10.47 -3.50 -3.91
CA ASP A 122 -11.82 -3.15 -4.38
C ASP A 122 -11.93 -2.86 -5.89
N ILE A 123 -11.16 -3.60 -6.72
CA ILE A 123 -11.03 -3.37 -8.17
C ILE A 123 -12.37 -3.33 -8.92
N LYS A 124 -13.36 -4.09 -8.47
CA LYS A 124 -14.70 -4.11 -9.08
C LYS A 124 -15.58 -2.96 -8.60
N TYR A 125 -15.51 -2.66 -7.32
CA TYR A 125 -16.37 -1.65 -6.71
C TYR A 125 -16.04 -0.25 -7.27
N TYR A 126 -14.75 0.05 -7.43
CA TYR A 126 -14.28 1.34 -7.97
C TYR A 126 -13.98 1.32 -9.46
N HIS A 127 -14.38 0.26 -10.19
CA HIS A 127 -14.18 0.15 -11.65
C HIS A 127 -12.73 0.39 -12.07
N ILE A 128 -11.76 -0.15 -11.29
CA ILE A 128 -10.33 0.03 -11.55
C ILE A 128 -9.94 -0.65 -12.86
N ASP A 129 -9.30 0.09 -13.76
CA ASP A 129 -8.78 -0.44 -15.02
C ASP A 129 -7.51 -1.28 -14.76
N THR A 130 -7.73 -2.56 -14.49
CA THR A 130 -6.63 -3.50 -14.24
C THR A 130 -5.74 -3.72 -15.45
N ASN A 131 -6.25 -3.52 -16.68
CA ASN A 131 -5.44 -3.64 -17.89
C ASN A 131 -4.47 -2.47 -18.02
N TRP A 132 -4.92 -1.26 -17.69
CA TRP A 132 -4.03 -0.10 -17.62
C TRP A 132 -2.88 -0.33 -16.62
N ILE A 133 -3.18 -0.83 -15.41
CA ILE A 133 -2.16 -1.13 -14.39
C ILE A 133 -1.16 -2.18 -14.92
N LYS A 134 -1.65 -3.29 -15.48
CA LYS A 134 -0.80 -4.36 -16.03
C LYS A 134 0.14 -3.84 -17.11
N ASN A 135 -0.39 -3.08 -18.06
CA ASN A 135 0.42 -2.52 -19.15
C ASN A 135 1.52 -1.60 -18.62
N LYS A 136 1.18 -0.67 -17.70
CA LYS A 136 2.14 0.23 -17.08
C LYS A 136 3.25 -0.52 -16.34
N LEU A 137 2.90 -1.52 -15.56
CA LEU A 137 3.89 -2.31 -14.83
C LEU A 137 4.78 -3.14 -15.75
N LEU A 138 4.24 -3.74 -16.81
CA LEU A 138 5.03 -4.51 -17.80
C LEU A 138 5.96 -3.62 -18.62
N GLU A 139 5.57 -2.41 -18.96
CA GLU A 139 6.47 -1.41 -19.59
C GLU A 139 7.65 -1.07 -18.67
N HIS A 140 7.43 -1.07 -17.36
CA HIS A 140 8.43 -0.74 -16.36
C HIS A 140 9.35 -1.92 -16.01
N ASN A 141 8.76 -3.12 -15.85
CA ASN A 141 9.46 -4.37 -15.58
C ASN A 141 8.67 -5.55 -16.19
N PRO A 142 9.20 -6.23 -17.22
CA PRO A 142 8.50 -7.34 -17.90
C PRO A 142 8.32 -8.59 -17.04
N ASP A 143 8.99 -8.68 -15.89
CA ASP A 143 8.88 -9.84 -14.99
C ASP A 143 7.61 -9.82 -14.13
N TYR A 144 6.82 -8.73 -14.15
CA TYR A 144 5.58 -8.66 -13.40
C TYR A 144 4.58 -9.73 -13.81
N LYS A 145 4.02 -10.37 -12.79
CA LYS A 145 2.93 -11.36 -12.87
C LYS A 145 1.71 -10.84 -12.14
N PHE A 146 0.53 -11.20 -12.63
CA PHE A 146 -0.73 -10.63 -12.13
C PHE A 146 -1.69 -11.74 -11.72
N LYS A 147 -2.37 -11.52 -10.59
CA LYS A 147 -3.40 -12.43 -10.09
C LYS A 147 -4.54 -11.62 -9.46
N ILE A 148 -5.76 -12.09 -9.65
CA ILE A 148 -6.91 -11.58 -8.90
C ILE A 148 -7.08 -12.45 -7.65
N HIS A 149 -7.04 -11.81 -6.49
CA HIS A 149 -7.25 -12.46 -5.21
C HIS A 149 -8.71 -12.25 -4.78
N GLU A 150 -9.41 -13.36 -4.48
CA GLU A 150 -10.82 -13.40 -4.04
C GLU A 150 -11.79 -12.56 -4.88
N LYS A 151 -11.52 -12.36 -6.16
CA LYS A 151 -12.29 -11.50 -7.08
C LYS A 151 -12.37 -10.02 -6.64
N LYS A 152 -11.57 -9.62 -5.66
CA LYS A 152 -11.58 -8.31 -5.01
C LYS A 152 -10.32 -7.50 -5.30
N SER A 153 -9.15 -8.09 -5.13
CA SER A 153 -7.89 -7.35 -5.21
C SER A 153 -7.01 -7.82 -6.38
N LEU A 154 -6.38 -6.87 -7.08
CA LEU A 154 -5.32 -7.15 -8.05
C LEU A 154 -3.99 -7.29 -7.31
N VAL A 155 -3.28 -8.38 -7.54
CA VAL A 155 -1.96 -8.67 -7.00
C VAL A 155 -0.93 -8.61 -8.12
N CYS A 156 0.09 -7.78 -7.97
CA CYS A 156 1.20 -7.61 -8.89
C CYS A 156 2.52 -7.98 -8.19
N THR A 157 3.19 -9.00 -8.69
CA THR A 157 4.46 -9.52 -8.15
C THR A 157 5.46 -9.77 -9.27
N THR A 158 6.73 -9.76 -8.95
CA THR A 158 7.82 -10.18 -9.86
C THR A 158 8.31 -11.57 -9.55
#